data_2cbeb38ff932b9768d3faa4212952c4d
#
_entry.id   2cbeb38ff932b9768d3faa4212952c4d
#
_cell.length_a   1.000
_cell.length_b   1.000
_cell.length_c   1.000
_cell.angle_alpha   90.00
_cell.angle_beta   90.00
_cell.angle_gamma   90.00
#
_symmetry.space_group_name_H-M   'P 1'
#
loop_
_entity.id
_entity.type
_entity.pdbx_description
1 polymer ?
#
loop_
_entity_poly.entity_id
_entity_poly.type
_entity_poly.pdbx_seq_one_letter_code
_entity_poly.pdbx_strand_id
1 'polypeptide(L)'
;ILHVYEAAKKTNLGEVYVATPDQKIIDLIKKNSGEAILTSLEHETGTDRVYEVFKNHLKCLPNIIINLQGDMPNLDPKVITDLISYMNEGKCDIGTLASSFSSNKEILDENNVKVAVKEKIKNSQFTQAIDFFRNEEKNYEYFYHHVGIYAFTNKALVRYVSLKRSKLELKRKLEQMRALENSMIIHVGYLNSSPLSVDTKNDLVKVREIMEKNEKN
;
A
#
# COMPACT_ATOMS: atom_id res chain seq x y z
N ILE A 1 5.93 -12.33 -2.95
CA ILE A 1 5.42 -12.21 -1.58
C ILE A 1 6.51 -12.43 -0.53
N LEU A 2 7.40 -13.42 -0.66
CA LEU A 2 8.43 -13.69 0.34
C LEU A 2 9.38 -12.51 0.54
N HIS A 3 9.87 -11.88 -0.54
CA HIS A 3 10.72 -10.69 -0.47
C HIS A 3 10.05 -9.52 0.27
N VAL A 4 8.75 -9.30 0.03
CA VAL A 4 7.99 -8.25 0.74
C VAL A 4 7.87 -8.58 2.23
N TYR A 5 7.59 -9.86 2.56
CA TYR A 5 7.54 -10.33 3.93
C TYR A 5 8.88 -10.11 4.66
N GLU A 6 10.00 -10.48 4.01
CA GLU A 6 11.34 -10.29 4.55
C GLU A 6 11.70 -8.81 4.72
N ALA A 7 11.33 -7.95 3.74
CA ALA A 7 11.53 -6.51 3.86
C ALA A 7 10.76 -5.93 5.06
N ALA A 8 9.50 -6.35 5.25
CA ALA A 8 8.72 -5.94 6.42
C ALA A 8 9.35 -6.43 7.74
N LYS A 9 9.81 -7.68 7.81
CA LYS A 9 10.48 -8.25 9.00
C LYS A 9 11.78 -7.52 9.35
N LYS A 10 12.55 -7.09 8.36
CA LYS A 10 13.80 -6.33 8.58
C LYS A 10 13.59 -5.01 9.32
N THR A 11 12.40 -4.42 9.27
CA THR A 11 12.11 -3.18 10.01
C THR A 11 12.12 -3.37 11.52
N ASN A 12 11.81 -4.57 12.00
CA ASN A 12 11.68 -4.92 13.42
C ASN A 12 10.73 -3.99 14.21
N LEU A 13 9.70 -3.46 13.55
CA LEU A 13 8.76 -2.48 14.14
C LEU A 13 7.49 -3.12 14.70
N GLY A 14 7.25 -4.39 14.41
CA GLY A 14 6.05 -5.08 14.87
C GLY A 14 5.92 -6.49 14.29
N GLU A 15 4.78 -7.09 14.53
CA GLU A 15 4.43 -8.40 13.98
C GLU A 15 4.10 -8.29 12.49
N VAL A 16 4.51 -9.28 11.71
CA VAL A 16 4.28 -9.33 10.26
C VAL A 16 3.57 -10.62 9.92
N TYR A 17 2.43 -10.50 9.26
CA TYR A 17 1.61 -11.62 8.81
C TYR A 17 1.35 -11.54 7.31
N VAL A 18 1.35 -12.68 6.64
CA VAL A 18 0.86 -12.79 5.27
C VAL A 18 -0.59 -13.26 5.31
N ALA A 19 -1.52 -12.39 4.92
CA ALA A 19 -2.94 -12.67 4.82
C ALA A 19 -3.29 -13.10 3.38
N THR A 20 -3.70 -14.34 3.17
CA THR A 20 -3.95 -14.88 1.83
C THR A 20 -5.00 -15.99 1.85
N PRO A 21 -5.81 -16.15 0.78
CA PRO A 21 -6.67 -17.31 0.60
C PRO A 21 -5.96 -18.47 -0.10
N ASP A 22 -4.70 -18.31 -0.53
CA ASP A 22 -3.94 -19.31 -1.30
C ASP A 22 -3.08 -20.16 -0.38
N GLN A 23 -3.40 -21.47 -0.31
CA GLN A 23 -2.66 -22.43 0.50
C GLN A 23 -1.19 -22.53 0.10
N LYS A 24 -0.85 -22.37 -1.20
CA LYS A 24 0.54 -22.43 -1.66
C LYS A 24 1.38 -21.28 -1.09
N ILE A 25 0.77 -20.10 -0.94
CA ILE A 25 1.42 -18.95 -0.31
C ILE A 25 1.62 -19.23 1.19
N ILE A 26 0.61 -19.79 1.86
CA ILE A 26 0.73 -20.21 3.27
C ILE A 26 1.90 -21.16 3.45
N ASP A 27 1.98 -22.20 2.65
CA ASP A 27 3.02 -23.24 2.74
C ASP A 27 4.41 -22.65 2.47
N LEU A 28 4.53 -21.74 1.48
CA LEU A 28 5.77 -21.05 1.16
C LEU A 28 6.27 -20.22 2.35
N ILE A 29 5.41 -19.40 2.94
CA ILE A 29 5.77 -18.52 4.05
C ILE A 29 6.14 -19.33 5.28
N LYS A 30 5.36 -20.36 5.63
CA LYS A 30 5.65 -21.25 6.76
C LYS A 30 6.94 -22.05 6.58
N LYS A 31 7.24 -22.52 5.36
CA LYS A 31 8.51 -23.17 5.01
C LYS A 31 9.72 -22.27 5.28
N ASN A 32 9.55 -20.94 5.16
CA ASN A 32 10.57 -19.94 5.44
C ASN A 32 10.44 -19.35 6.87
N SER A 33 9.83 -20.10 7.81
CA SER A 33 9.65 -19.68 9.21
C SER A 33 8.87 -18.38 9.38
N GLY A 34 8.01 -18.06 8.40
CA GLY A 34 7.17 -16.88 8.43
C GLY A 34 5.77 -17.17 8.97
N GLU A 35 5.07 -16.09 9.32
CA GLU A 35 3.69 -16.13 9.80
C GLU A 35 2.71 -15.88 8.67
N ALA A 36 1.82 -16.83 8.41
CA ALA A 36 0.81 -16.72 7.36
C ALA A 36 -0.54 -17.21 7.85
N ILE A 37 -1.59 -16.47 7.50
CA ILE A 37 -2.96 -16.69 7.94
C ILE A 37 -3.85 -16.91 6.72
N LEU A 38 -4.55 -18.03 6.70
CA LEU A 38 -5.56 -18.32 5.67
C LEU A 38 -6.79 -17.46 5.94
N THR A 39 -7.17 -16.68 4.93
CA THR A 39 -8.30 -15.74 5.01
C THR A 39 -9.39 -16.12 4.03
N SER A 40 -10.61 -15.58 4.22
CA SER A 40 -11.74 -15.84 3.32
C SER A 40 -11.42 -15.49 1.88
N LEU A 41 -11.99 -16.26 0.95
CA LEU A 41 -12.01 -15.96 -0.50
C LEU A 41 -12.94 -14.79 -0.84
N GLU A 42 -13.90 -14.47 0.04
CA GLU A 42 -15.00 -13.53 -0.22
C GLU A 42 -14.60 -12.06 -0.05
N HIS A 43 -13.37 -11.77 0.38
CA HIS A 43 -12.92 -10.38 0.51
C HIS A 43 -12.81 -9.69 -0.84
N GLU A 44 -13.50 -8.56 -0.96
CA GLU A 44 -13.51 -7.76 -2.18
C GLU A 44 -12.27 -6.85 -2.32
N THR A 45 -11.61 -6.53 -1.19
CA THR A 45 -10.41 -5.68 -1.18
C THR A 45 -9.29 -6.22 -0.29
N GLY A 46 -8.05 -5.75 -0.54
CA GLY A 46 -6.91 -6.08 0.30
C GLY A 46 -7.07 -5.60 1.74
N THR A 47 -7.71 -4.45 1.93
CA THR A 47 -7.94 -3.86 3.26
C THR A 47 -8.94 -4.68 4.07
N ASP A 48 -10.01 -5.22 3.46
CA ASP A 48 -10.96 -6.11 4.14
C ASP A 48 -10.26 -7.39 4.62
N ARG A 49 -9.33 -7.93 3.83
CA ARG A 49 -8.50 -9.09 4.19
C ARG A 49 -7.55 -8.81 5.36
N VAL A 50 -6.89 -7.67 5.35
CA VAL A 50 -6.03 -7.22 6.47
C VAL A 50 -6.87 -7.07 7.74
N TYR A 51 -8.09 -6.56 7.63
CA TYR A 51 -8.99 -6.42 8.77
C TYR A 51 -9.43 -7.76 9.36
N GLU A 52 -9.63 -8.81 8.54
CA GLU A 52 -9.92 -10.16 9.06
C GLU A 52 -8.81 -10.63 10.00
N VAL A 53 -7.54 -10.47 9.59
CA VAL A 53 -6.39 -10.84 10.44
C VAL A 53 -6.35 -9.97 11.69
N PHE A 54 -6.49 -8.65 11.54
CA PHE A 54 -6.52 -7.71 12.66
C PHE A 54 -7.58 -8.08 13.72
N LYS A 55 -8.78 -8.42 13.28
CA LYS A 55 -9.92 -8.73 14.18
C LYS A 55 -9.80 -10.09 14.85
N ASN A 56 -9.34 -11.12 14.11
CA ASN A 56 -9.50 -12.51 14.52
C ASN A 56 -8.21 -13.14 15.06
N HIS A 57 -7.04 -12.57 14.75
CA HIS A 57 -5.77 -13.25 15.03
C HIS A 57 -4.81 -12.46 15.92
N LEU A 58 -5.00 -11.15 16.06
CA LEU A 58 -4.11 -10.36 16.91
C LEU A 58 -4.51 -10.48 18.39
N LYS A 59 -3.52 -10.75 19.26
CA LYS A 59 -3.71 -10.81 20.71
C LYS A 59 -3.78 -9.41 21.34
N CYS A 60 -3.05 -8.46 20.76
CA CYS A 60 -3.01 -7.07 21.20
C CYS A 60 -3.37 -6.18 20.03
N LEU A 61 -4.13 -5.12 20.26
CA LEU A 61 -4.50 -4.19 19.22
C LEU A 61 -3.31 -3.24 18.94
N PRO A 62 -2.74 -3.26 17.74
CA PRO A 62 -1.67 -2.32 17.37
C PRO A 62 -2.24 -0.91 17.20
N ASN A 63 -1.41 0.11 17.39
CA ASN A 63 -1.79 1.50 17.12
C ASN A 63 -1.90 1.77 15.61
N ILE A 64 -1.01 1.15 14.83
CA ILE A 64 -0.92 1.31 13.38
C ILE A 64 -0.92 -0.07 12.71
N ILE A 65 -1.68 -0.19 11.64
CA ILE A 65 -1.76 -1.37 10.78
C ILE A 65 -1.28 -0.99 9.40
N ILE A 66 -0.30 -1.73 8.85
CA ILE A 66 0.18 -1.50 7.49
C ILE A 66 -0.33 -2.60 6.58
N ASN A 67 -0.96 -2.18 5.49
CA ASN A 67 -1.32 -3.03 4.36
C ASN A 67 -0.22 -2.88 3.28
N LEU A 68 0.63 -3.90 3.16
CA LEU A 68 1.66 -4.01 2.12
C LEU A 68 1.17 -4.93 1.01
N GLN A 69 1.25 -4.46 -0.22
CA GLN A 69 0.95 -5.30 -1.37
C GLN A 69 2.09 -6.33 -1.59
N GLY A 70 1.72 -7.57 -1.90
CA GLY A 70 2.67 -8.67 -2.05
C GLY A 70 3.47 -8.70 -3.35
N ASP A 71 3.24 -7.75 -4.22
CA ASP A 71 3.76 -7.64 -5.58
C ASP A 71 4.93 -6.66 -5.75
N MET A 72 5.44 -6.08 -4.66
CA MET A 72 6.55 -5.12 -4.64
C MET A 72 7.84 -5.73 -4.06
N PRO A 73 8.50 -6.69 -4.76
CA PRO A 73 9.58 -7.48 -4.17
C PRO A 73 10.87 -6.71 -3.86
N ASN A 74 11.06 -5.53 -4.44
CA ASN A 74 12.21 -4.64 -4.20
C ASN A 74 11.89 -3.50 -3.22
N LEU A 75 10.85 -3.66 -2.38
CA LEU A 75 10.49 -2.66 -1.39
C LEU A 75 11.63 -2.41 -0.39
N ASP A 76 12.06 -1.15 -0.27
CA ASP A 76 13.04 -0.74 0.76
C ASP A 76 12.35 -0.73 2.13
N PRO A 77 12.86 -1.47 3.14
CA PRO A 77 12.35 -1.43 4.51
C PRO A 77 12.25 -0.02 5.11
N LYS A 78 13.11 0.90 4.69
CA LYS A 78 13.08 2.29 5.15
C LYS A 78 11.74 2.99 4.84
N VAL A 79 11.12 2.66 3.73
CA VAL A 79 9.82 3.20 3.33
C VAL A 79 8.75 2.90 4.38
N ILE A 80 8.76 1.67 4.91
CA ILE A 80 7.83 1.25 5.98
C ILE A 80 8.12 2.03 7.26
N THR A 81 9.39 2.15 7.62
CA THR A 81 9.83 2.87 8.83
C THR A 81 9.43 4.34 8.80
N ASP A 82 9.66 5.02 7.67
CA ASP A 82 9.33 6.44 7.49
C ASP A 82 7.80 6.66 7.56
N LEU A 83 7.01 5.76 6.95
CA LEU A 83 5.56 5.83 6.99
C LEU A 83 5.00 5.64 8.42
N ILE A 84 5.51 4.65 9.17
CA ILE A 84 5.12 4.43 10.57
C ILE A 84 5.49 5.63 11.42
N SER A 85 6.70 6.18 11.24
CA SER A 85 7.15 7.35 11.99
C SER A 85 6.20 8.52 11.82
N TYR A 86 5.77 8.79 10.58
CA TYR A 86 4.79 9.83 10.30
C TYR A 86 3.41 9.54 10.91
N MET A 87 2.94 8.32 10.79
CA MET A 87 1.63 7.93 11.35
C MET A 87 1.57 8.09 12.87
N ASN A 88 2.68 7.90 13.57
CA ASN A 88 2.79 8.13 15.02
C ASN A 88 2.63 9.61 15.43
N GLU A 89 2.75 10.55 14.49
CA GLU A 89 2.44 11.97 14.75
C GLU A 89 0.94 12.24 14.90
N GLY A 90 0.08 11.28 14.50
CA GLY A 90 -1.37 11.36 14.69
C GLY A 90 -2.10 12.40 13.84
N LYS A 91 -1.53 12.80 12.69
CA LYS A 91 -2.03 13.89 11.84
C LYS A 91 -3.07 13.45 10.80
N CYS A 92 -3.25 12.14 10.58
CA CYS A 92 -4.18 11.60 9.60
C CYS A 92 -4.75 10.25 10.03
N ASP A 93 -5.82 9.82 9.36
CA ASP A 93 -6.43 8.50 9.52
C ASP A 93 -5.63 7.43 8.78
N ILE A 94 -5.16 7.77 7.57
CA ILE A 94 -4.48 6.87 6.63
C ILE A 94 -3.25 7.58 6.07
N GLY A 95 -2.12 6.91 6.11
CA GLY A 95 -0.91 7.30 5.40
C GLY A 95 -0.73 6.44 4.15
N THR A 96 -0.32 7.04 3.03
CA THR A 96 0.08 6.34 1.81
C THR A 96 1.27 7.03 1.18
N LEU A 97 1.74 6.52 0.03
CA LEU A 97 2.98 6.96 -0.58
C LEU A 97 2.78 7.27 -2.07
N ALA A 98 3.65 8.09 -2.61
CA ALA A 98 3.67 8.41 -4.01
C ALA A 98 5.09 8.76 -4.50
N SER A 99 5.33 8.63 -5.79
CA SER A 99 6.57 9.00 -6.46
C SER A 99 6.31 9.89 -7.66
N SER A 100 7.34 10.51 -8.21
CA SER A 100 7.24 11.16 -9.51
C SER A 100 7.06 10.12 -10.62
N PHE A 101 6.41 10.52 -11.72
CA PHE A 101 6.42 9.75 -12.95
C PHE A 101 7.77 9.86 -13.64
N SER A 102 8.26 8.76 -14.22
CA SER A 102 9.51 8.73 -14.99
C SER A 102 9.30 9.24 -16.42
N SER A 103 8.07 9.22 -16.93
CA SER A 103 7.75 9.63 -18.30
C SER A 103 6.28 10.01 -18.48
N ASN A 104 5.99 10.78 -19.53
CA ASN A 104 4.60 11.07 -19.93
C ASN A 104 3.81 9.80 -20.28
N LYS A 105 4.48 8.74 -20.75
CA LYS A 105 3.84 7.46 -21.02
C LYS A 105 3.25 6.83 -19.76
N GLU A 106 3.95 6.92 -18.64
CA GLU A 106 3.43 6.44 -17.34
C GLU A 106 2.22 7.26 -16.88
N ILE A 107 2.20 8.57 -17.13
CA ILE A 107 1.05 9.41 -16.79
C ILE A 107 -0.19 8.99 -17.60
N LEU A 108 -0.03 8.64 -18.87
CA LEU A 108 -1.13 8.26 -19.76
C LEU A 108 -1.58 6.80 -19.58
N ASP A 109 -0.80 5.98 -18.86
CA ASP A 109 -1.14 4.59 -18.62
C ASP A 109 -2.25 4.49 -17.55
N GLU A 110 -3.40 3.95 -17.93
CA GLU A 110 -4.56 3.75 -17.05
C GLU A 110 -4.31 2.72 -15.93
N ASN A 111 -3.29 1.87 -16.06
CA ASN A 111 -2.91 0.94 -15.01
C ASN A 111 -2.26 1.67 -13.83
N ASN A 112 -1.59 2.78 -14.09
CA ASN A 112 -0.98 3.59 -13.06
C ASN A 112 -2.02 4.46 -12.37
N VAL A 113 -2.17 4.28 -11.07
CA VAL A 113 -3.03 5.13 -10.23
C VAL A 113 -2.30 6.45 -9.95
N LYS A 114 -3.01 7.57 -10.11
CA LYS A 114 -2.54 8.90 -9.77
C LYS A 114 -3.18 9.34 -8.46
N VAL A 115 -2.41 10.04 -7.62
CA VAL A 115 -2.94 10.72 -6.44
C VAL A 115 -2.75 12.22 -6.62
N ALA A 116 -3.86 12.97 -6.57
CA ALA A 116 -3.83 14.42 -6.48
C ALA A 116 -3.72 14.86 -5.03
N VAL A 117 -2.92 15.88 -4.79
CA VAL A 117 -2.61 16.37 -3.44
C VAL A 117 -2.86 17.87 -3.32
N LYS A 118 -3.10 18.33 -2.08
CA LYS A 118 -3.43 19.72 -1.78
C LYS A 118 -2.27 20.67 -2.07
N GLU A 119 -1.05 20.21 -1.81
CA GLU A 119 0.16 21.03 -1.96
C GLU A 119 1.28 20.16 -2.54
N LYS A 120 2.26 20.77 -3.21
CA LYS A 120 3.43 20.07 -3.74
C LYS A 120 4.14 19.32 -2.61
N ILE A 121 4.36 18.02 -2.80
CA ILE A 121 5.11 17.22 -1.82
C ILE A 121 6.57 17.65 -1.88
N LYS A 122 7.09 18.14 -0.76
CA LYS A 122 8.52 18.42 -0.57
C LYS A 122 9.18 17.21 0.10
N ASN A 123 10.50 17.06 -0.06
CA ASN A 123 11.27 15.97 0.54
C ASN A 123 10.91 15.79 2.02
N SER A 124 10.64 14.53 2.41
CA SER A 124 10.28 14.13 3.77
C SER A 124 8.99 14.73 4.36
N GLN A 125 8.18 15.41 3.56
CA GLN A 125 6.89 15.94 3.99
C GLN A 125 5.75 15.08 3.48
N PHE A 126 4.68 15.05 4.26
CA PHE A 126 3.40 14.47 3.87
C PHE A 126 2.40 15.58 3.62
N THR A 127 1.54 15.41 2.63
CA THR A 127 0.46 16.34 2.30
C THR A 127 -0.84 15.60 2.13
N GLN A 128 -1.96 16.32 2.22
CA GLN A 128 -3.28 15.72 2.13
C GLN A 128 -3.61 15.31 0.68
N ALA A 129 -4.05 14.06 0.50
CA ALA A 129 -4.67 13.60 -0.73
C ALA A 129 -6.03 14.26 -0.91
N ILE A 130 -6.33 14.68 -2.14
CA ILE A 130 -7.62 15.27 -2.51
C ILE A 130 -8.39 14.43 -3.52
N ASP A 131 -7.71 13.60 -4.32
CA ASP A 131 -8.35 12.64 -5.23
C ASP A 131 -7.40 11.49 -5.60
N PHE A 132 -7.98 10.38 -6.10
CA PHE A 132 -7.26 9.28 -6.74
C PHE A 132 -7.97 8.93 -8.04
N PHE A 133 -7.20 8.77 -9.13
CA PHE A 133 -7.75 8.55 -10.46
C PHE A 133 -6.80 7.74 -11.35
N ARG A 134 -7.32 7.17 -12.44
CA ARG A 134 -6.54 6.49 -13.48
C ARG A 134 -6.39 7.36 -14.71
N ASN A 135 -7.50 7.94 -15.18
CA ASN A 135 -7.55 8.86 -16.31
C ASN A 135 -7.78 10.26 -15.81
N GLU A 136 -7.23 11.23 -16.49
CA GLU A 136 -7.32 12.64 -16.13
C GLU A 136 -8.74 13.16 -16.45
N GLU A 137 -9.59 13.22 -15.43
CA GLU A 137 -10.93 13.86 -15.52
C GLU A 137 -10.89 15.33 -15.07
N LYS A 138 -9.80 15.77 -14.42
CA LYS A 138 -9.65 17.11 -13.82
C LYS A 138 -8.20 17.56 -13.91
N ASN A 139 -8.00 18.85 -14.12
CA ASN A 139 -6.66 19.47 -14.04
C ASN A 139 -6.30 19.68 -12.58
N TYR A 140 -5.45 18.81 -12.05
CA TYR A 140 -4.83 18.98 -10.74
C TYR A 140 -3.47 19.68 -10.90
N GLU A 141 -3.19 20.65 -10.03
CA GLU A 141 -1.90 21.35 -10.04
C GLU A 141 -0.76 20.42 -9.61
N TYR A 142 -1.03 19.56 -8.62
CA TYR A 142 -0.05 18.60 -8.09
C TYR A 142 -0.65 17.20 -8.06
N PHE A 143 -0.05 16.29 -8.81
CA PHE A 143 -0.38 14.88 -8.78
C PHE A 143 0.87 14.01 -8.99
N TYR A 144 0.81 12.79 -8.47
CA TYR A 144 1.94 11.87 -8.40
C TYR A 144 1.50 10.45 -8.72
N HIS A 145 2.47 9.57 -9.05
CA HIS A 145 2.24 8.14 -9.17
C HIS A 145 1.99 7.56 -7.77
N HIS A 146 0.79 7.05 -7.54
CA HIS A 146 0.42 6.47 -6.26
C HIS A 146 1.08 5.11 -6.05
N VAL A 147 1.67 4.90 -4.87
CA VAL A 147 2.24 3.62 -4.44
C VAL A 147 1.29 3.00 -3.42
N GLY A 148 0.72 1.84 -3.74
CA GLY A 148 -0.38 1.19 -3.03
C GLY A 148 -0.03 0.60 -1.65
N ILE A 149 0.79 1.29 -0.87
CA ILE A 149 1.09 0.97 0.53
C ILE A 149 0.24 1.87 1.42
N TYR A 150 -0.47 1.27 2.40
CA TYR A 150 -1.32 2.03 3.30
C TYR A 150 -1.00 1.72 4.75
N ALA A 151 -0.92 2.77 5.56
CA ALA A 151 -0.86 2.67 7.00
C ALA A 151 -2.14 3.27 7.59
N PHE A 152 -2.84 2.51 8.40
CA PHE A 152 -4.07 2.94 9.07
C PHE A 152 -3.81 3.11 10.56
N THR A 153 -4.39 4.14 11.18
CA THR A 153 -4.59 4.04 12.61
C THR A 153 -5.60 2.93 12.90
N ASN A 154 -5.51 2.30 14.08
CA ASN A 154 -6.47 1.28 14.52
C ASN A 154 -7.94 1.72 14.32
N LYS A 155 -8.26 2.92 14.81
CA LYS A 155 -9.62 3.49 14.69
C LYS A 155 -10.02 3.71 13.23
N ALA A 156 -9.08 4.14 12.39
CA ALA A 156 -9.33 4.37 10.97
C ALA A 156 -9.62 3.06 10.23
N LEU A 157 -8.88 1.99 10.50
CA LEU A 157 -9.13 0.69 9.87
C LEU A 157 -10.52 0.16 10.23
N VAL A 158 -10.89 0.19 11.52
CA VAL A 158 -12.23 -0.23 11.97
C VAL A 158 -13.32 0.61 11.32
N ARG A 159 -13.14 1.95 11.27
CA ARG A 159 -14.09 2.86 10.61
C ARG A 159 -14.19 2.53 9.11
N TYR A 160 -13.06 2.41 8.41
CA TYR A 160 -13.02 2.15 6.97
C TYR A 160 -13.82 0.90 6.57
N VAL A 161 -13.61 -0.24 7.26
CA VAL A 161 -14.30 -1.48 6.92
C VAL A 161 -15.77 -1.50 7.32
N SER A 162 -16.22 -0.61 8.22
CA SER A 162 -17.62 -0.42 8.56
C SER A 162 -18.39 0.38 7.50
N LEU A 163 -17.69 1.09 6.60
CA LEU A 163 -18.30 1.88 5.55
C LEU A 163 -18.75 1.00 4.38
N LYS A 164 -19.91 1.34 3.82
CA LYS A 164 -20.31 0.75 2.55
C LYS A 164 -19.40 1.23 1.42
N ARG A 165 -19.21 0.38 0.42
CA ARG A 165 -18.45 0.76 -0.78
C ARG A 165 -19.07 1.99 -1.44
N SER A 166 -18.23 2.97 -1.70
CA SER A 166 -18.67 4.26 -2.20
C SER A 166 -18.85 4.28 -3.72
N LYS A 167 -19.57 5.28 -4.24
CA LYS A 167 -19.86 5.38 -5.68
C LYS A 167 -18.59 5.51 -6.52
N LEU A 168 -17.65 6.35 -6.08
CA LEU A 168 -16.39 6.53 -6.81
C LEU A 168 -15.46 5.33 -6.64
N GLU A 169 -15.46 4.66 -5.48
CA GLU A 169 -14.74 3.39 -5.29
C GLU A 169 -15.14 2.38 -6.37
N LEU A 170 -16.45 2.17 -6.53
CA LEU A 170 -16.98 1.22 -7.52
C LEU A 170 -16.72 1.66 -8.96
N LYS A 171 -16.95 2.96 -9.26
CA LYS A 171 -16.74 3.51 -10.61
C LYS A 171 -15.29 3.45 -11.05
N ARG A 172 -14.35 3.84 -10.16
CA ARG A 172 -12.92 3.94 -10.48
C ARG A 172 -12.15 2.67 -10.17
N LYS A 173 -12.76 1.71 -9.46
CA LYS A 173 -12.11 0.49 -8.94
C LYS A 173 -10.88 0.84 -8.07
N LEU A 174 -11.05 1.82 -7.19
CA LEU A 174 -10.02 2.32 -6.29
C LEU A 174 -10.56 2.32 -4.86
N GLU A 175 -10.10 1.37 -4.03
CA GLU A 175 -10.62 1.16 -2.67
C GLU A 175 -10.46 2.38 -1.75
N GLN A 176 -9.40 3.17 -1.93
CA GLN A 176 -9.14 4.37 -1.14
C GLN A 176 -10.16 5.50 -1.36
N MET A 177 -10.94 5.44 -2.43
CA MET A 177 -12.03 6.40 -2.64
C MET A 177 -13.12 6.27 -1.59
N ARG A 178 -13.33 5.07 -1.00
CA ARG A 178 -14.23 4.86 0.13
C ARG A 178 -13.88 5.78 1.30
N ALA A 179 -12.58 5.87 1.61
CA ALA A 179 -12.10 6.75 2.68
C ALA A 179 -12.33 8.24 2.36
N LEU A 180 -11.94 8.70 1.15
CA LEU A 180 -12.10 10.11 0.76
C LEU A 180 -13.56 10.54 0.73
N GLU A 181 -14.47 9.76 0.13
CA GLU A 181 -15.89 10.09 0.05
C GLU A 181 -16.57 10.09 1.44
N ASN A 182 -15.96 9.48 2.44
CA ASN A 182 -16.42 9.50 3.83
C ASN A 182 -15.60 10.42 4.74
N SER A 183 -14.92 11.41 4.15
CA SER A 183 -14.17 12.45 4.88
C SER A 183 -13.11 11.90 5.84
N MET A 184 -12.48 10.78 5.49
CA MET A 184 -11.28 10.32 6.17
C MET A 184 -10.07 11.08 5.63
N ILE A 185 -9.15 11.42 6.52
CA ILE A 185 -7.96 12.19 6.17
C ILE A 185 -6.88 11.20 5.68
N ILE A 186 -6.51 11.32 4.40
CA ILE A 186 -5.41 10.56 3.81
C ILE A 186 -4.24 11.50 3.56
N HIS A 187 -3.07 11.17 4.10
CA HIS A 187 -1.83 11.88 3.80
C HIS A 187 -0.90 11.05 2.94
N VAL A 188 -0.19 11.73 2.05
CA VAL A 188 0.70 11.14 1.04
C VAL A 188 2.13 11.58 1.29
N GLY A 189 3.02 10.64 1.50
CA GLY A 189 4.46 10.85 1.57
C GLY A 189 5.13 10.63 0.22
N TYR A 190 6.32 11.23 0.02
CA TYR A 190 7.08 11.13 -1.23
C TYR A 190 8.15 10.06 -1.16
N LEU A 191 8.25 9.27 -2.23
CA LEU A 191 9.34 8.34 -2.50
C LEU A 191 10.20 8.83 -3.65
N ASN A 192 11.51 8.80 -3.49
CA ASN A 192 12.46 9.15 -4.57
C ASN A 192 12.39 8.17 -5.74
N SER A 193 12.04 6.90 -5.48
CA SER A 193 11.82 5.87 -6.50
C SER A 193 10.62 5.01 -6.12
N SER A 194 9.76 4.70 -7.09
CA SER A 194 8.66 3.76 -6.90
C SER A 194 9.21 2.34 -6.78
N PRO A 195 8.73 1.54 -5.80
CA PRO A 195 8.94 0.11 -5.86
C PRO A 195 8.37 -0.44 -7.17
N LEU A 196 9.03 -1.45 -7.72
CA LEU A 196 8.55 -2.12 -8.92
C LEU A 196 7.43 -3.09 -8.55
N SER A 197 6.28 -2.97 -9.21
CA SER A 197 5.17 -3.92 -9.09
C SER A 197 5.30 -5.04 -10.12
N VAL A 198 4.88 -6.24 -9.75
CA VAL A 198 4.83 -7.42 -10.63
C VAL A 198 3.38 -7.75 -10.92
N ASP A 199 2.82 -7.12 -11.96
CA ASP A 199 1.44 -7.34 -12.42
C ASP A 199 1.40 -8.29 -13.63
N THR A 200 2.48 -8.31 -14.43
CA THR A 200 2.58 -9.12 -15.65
C THR A 200 3.83 -10.01 -15.66
N LYS A 201 3.86 -10.99 -16.59
CA LYS A 201 5.07 -11.82 -16.80
C LYS A 201 6.28 -10.98 -17.22
N ASN A 202 6.06 -9.90 -17.96
CA ASN A 202 7.13 -9.00 -18.38
C ASN A 202 7.70 -8.21 -17.19
N ASP A 203 6.86 -7.80 -16.25
CA ASP A 203 7.32 -7.15 -15.03
C ASP A 203 8.14 -8.11 -14.17
N LEU A 204 7.71 -9.37 -14.07
CA LEU A 204 8.47 -10.40 -13.35
C LEU A 204 9.89 -10.56 -13.89
N VAL A 205 10.06 -10.59 -15.24
CA VAL A 205 11.38 -10.69 -15.86
C VAL A 205 12.25 -9.46 -15.51
N LYS A 206 11.71 -8.25 -15.70
CA LYS A 206 12.43 -7.00 -15.39
C LYS A 206 12.84 -6.92 -13.92
N VAL A 207 11.92 -7.22 -13.01
CA VAL A 207 12.20 -7.17 -11.57
C VAL A 207 13.27 -8.19 -11.19
N ARG A 208 13.23 -9.41 -11.74
CA ARG A 208 14.25 -10.44 -11.50
C ARG A 208 15.64 -9.95 -11.93
N GLU A 209 15.76 -9.40 -13.14
CA GLU A 209 17.03 -8.85 -13.63
C GLU A 209 17.61 -7.76 -12.73
N ILE A 210 16.75 -6.88 -12.19
CA ILE A 210 17.16 -5.79 -11.30
C ILE A 210 17.60 -6.34 -9.94
N MET A 211 16.86 -7.28 -9.37
CA MET A 211 17.20 -7.87 -8.08
C MET A 211 18.50 -8.67 -8.15
N GLU A 212 18.71 -9.46 -9.20
CA GLU A 212 19.95 -10.20 -9.41
C GLU A 212 21.19 -9.32 -9.60
N LYS A 213 21.03 -8.10 -10.15
CA LYS A 213 22.10 -7.12 -10.26
C LYS A 213 22.44 -6.50 -8.90
N ASN A 214 21.42 -6.25 -8.07
CA ASN A 214 21.65 -5.66 -6.74
C ASN A 214 22.29 -6.65 -5.75
N GLU A 215 22.07 -7.95 -5.92
CA GLU A 215 22.74 -8.98 -5.09
C GLU A 215 24.22 -9.19 -5.43
N LYS A 216 24.67 -8.73 -6.60
CA LYS A 216 26.07 -8.87 -7.07
C LYS A 216 26.94 -7.66 -6.75
N ASN A 217 26.36 -6.57 -6.26
CA ASN A 217 27.04 -5.34 -5.83
C ASN A 217 27.07 -5.23 -4.30
#